data_adbd11eff148d3f971d2462025d8653b
#
_entry.id   adbd11eff148d3f971d2462025d8653b
#
_cell.length_a   1.000
_cell.length_b   1.000
_cell.length_c   1.000
_cell.angle_alpha   90.00
_cell.angle_beta   90.00
_cell.angle_gamma   90.00
#
_symmetry.space_group_name_H-M   'P 1'
#
loop_
_entity.id
_entity.type
_entity.pdbx_description
1 polymer ?
#
loop_
_entity_poly.entity_id
_entity_poly.type
_entity_poly.pdbx_seq_one_letter_code
_entity_poly.pdbx_strand_id
1 'polypeptide(L)'
;MELPKDQVDAHTSAILQHTPNGVLLVDGQTRIRFVNPAFRTMFRCADDELLGRSAIEFVHSDCFERAIAAGGSLMVKENIPEHGISFRVGIFPIEGQGLYCGIFIDISEEEKARKDFRELRAQTLERAHEVISRQMQTAQEIARLLGETTAETKVLLMKLISLYREEERS
;
A
#
# COMPACT_ATOMS: atom_id res chain seq x y z
N MET A 1 -5.11 28.55 31.50
CA MET A 1 -3.83 29.21 31.75
C MET A 1 -3.26 29.53 30.39
N GLU A 2 -3.43 30.76 29.92
CA GLU A 2 -2.90 31.21 28.63
C GLU A 2 -1.42 31.58 28.79
N LEU A 3 -0.59 31.08 27.88
CA LEU A 3 0.83 31.42 27.85
C LEU A 3 1.02 32.84 27.28
N PRO A 4 2.01 33.61 27.77
CA PRO A 4 2.36 34.90 27.18
C PRO A 4 2.73 34.76 25.70
N LYS A 5 2.39 35.74 24.85
CA LYS A 5 2.63 35.69 23.39
C LYS A 5 4.08 35.37 23.05
N ASP A 6 5.06 35.95 23.71
CA ASP A 6 6.48 35.70 23.44
C ASP A 6 6.90 34.24 23.70
N GLN A 7 6.26 33.56 24.66
CA GLN A 7 6.48 32.16 24.94
C GLN A 7 5.76 31.27 23.91
N VAL A 8 4.57 31.67 23.44
CA VAL A 8 3.85 30.96 22.38
C VAL A 8 4.66 30.97 21.08
N ASP A 9 5.24 32.10 20.71
CA ASP A 9 6.04 32.21 19.48
C ASP A 9 7.32 31.37 19.56
N ALA A 10 8.02 31.36 20.69
CA ALA A 10 9.18 30.52 20.91
C ALA A 10 8.85 29.03 20.88
N HIS A 11 7.74 28.62 21.50
CA HIS A 11 7.29 27.21 21.48
C HIS A 11 6.79 26.81 20.11
N THR A 12 6.09 27.66 19.39
CA THR A 12 5.63 27.40 18.02
C THR A 12 6.82 27.14 17.07
N SER A 13 7.86 27.98 17.17
CA SER A 13 9.07 27.79 16.38
C SER A 13 9.75 26.45 16.69
N ALA A 14 9.89 26.11 17.98
CA ALA A 14 10.47 24.86 18.40
C ALA A 14 9.65 23.64 17.90
N ILE A 15 8.32 23.70 17.98
CA ILE A 15 7.44 22.65 17.48
C ILE A 15 7.64 22.46 15.97
N LEU A 16 7.64 23.54 15.20
CA LEU A 16 7.82 23.50 13.75
C LEU A 16 9.19 22.95 13.34
N GLN A 17 10.23 23.22 14.13
CA GLN A 17 11.59 22.72 13.87
C GLN A 17 11.77 21.25 14.20
N HIS A 18 11.09 20.73 15.21
CA HIS A 18 11.28 19.36 15.72
C HIS A 18 10.17 18.38 15.35
N THR A 19 9.07 18.85 14.72
CA THR A 19 8.03 17.93 14.24
C THR A 19 8.58 17.02 13.16
N PRO A 20 8.26 15.72 13.16
CA PRO A 20 8.62 14.80 12.10
C PRO A 20 7.82 15.03 10.82
N ASN A 21 6.73 15.75 10.88
CA ASN A 21 5.87 16.05 9.75
C ASN A 21 6.42 17.24 8.95
N GLY A 22 6.39 17.13 7.62
CA GLY A 22 6.71 18.24 6.74
C GLY A 22 5.66 19.34 6.85
N VAL A 23 6.07 20.59 7.05
CA VAL A 23 5.18 21.75 7.05
C VAL A 23 5.60 22.71 5.95
N LEU A 24 4.64 23.08 5.12
CA LEU A 24 4.81 24.01 4.00
C LEU A 24 3.72 25.07 4.04
N LEU A 25 4.11 26.34 3.99
CA LEU A 25 3.19 27.46 3.79
C LEU A 25 3.34 28.00 2.37
N VAL A 26 2.22 28.21 1.72
CA VAL A 26 2.17 28.85 0.40
C VAL A 26 1.18 30.01 0.39
N ASP A 27 1.35 30.93 -0.54
CA ASP A 27 0.34 31.98 -0.81
C ASP A 27 -0.76 31.50 -1.77
N GLY A 28 -1.70 32.35 -2.10
CA GLY A 28 -2.81 32.06 -3.02
C GLY A 28 -2.39 31.74 -4.46
N GLN A 29 -1.12 31.92 -4.79
CA GLN A 29 -0.51 31.57 -6.08
C GLN A 29 0.40 30.31 -5.96
N THR A 30 0.25 29.56 -4.88
CA THR A 30 1.03 28.35 -4.56
C THR A 30 2.54 28.59 -4.43
N ARG A 31 2.96 29.84 -4.18
CA ARG A 31 4.37 30.16 -3.96
C ARG A 31 4.76 29.91 -2.52
N ILE A 32 5.88 29.24 -2.34
CA ILE A 32 6.43 28.86 -1.05
C ILE A 32 6.80 30.11 -0.22
N ARG A 33 6.28 30.17 1.00
CA ARG A 33 6.52 31.22 1.98
C ARG A 33 7.29 30.72 3.21
N PHE A 34 7.13 29.44 3.53
CA PHE A 34 7.85 28.80 4.63
C PHE A 34 7.92 27.31 4.42
N VAL A 35 9.01 26.70 4.86
CA VAL A 35 9.18 25.24 4.99
C VAL A 35 9.91 24.92 6.28
N ASN A 36 9.55 23.82 6.93
CA ASN A 36 10.27 23.33 8.09
C ASN A 36 11.37 22.32 7.68
N PRO A 37 12.29 21.95 8.58
CA PRO A 37 13.36 20.99 8.29
C PRO A 37 12.84 19.61 7.85
N ALA A 38 11.75 19.12 8.43
CA ALA A 38 11.17 17.84 8.07
C ALA A 38 10.68 17.79 6.61
N PHE A 39 10.06 18.89 6.13
CA PHE A 39 9.69 19.00 4.72
C PHE A 39 10.90 18.90 3.79
N ARG A 40 11.98 19.63 4.12
CA ARG A 40 13.22 19.60 3.33
C ARG A 40 13.80 18.20 3.25
N THR A 41 13.82 17.48 4.36
CA THR A 41 14.32 16.10 4.42
C THR A 41 13.43 15.15 3.58
N MET A 42 12.11 15.26 3.74
CA MET A 42 11.13 14.42 3.05
C MET A 42 11.22 14.55 1.53
N PHE A 43 11.28 15.79 1.04
CA PHE A 43 11.32 16.07 -0.40
C PHE A 43 12.74 16.26 -0.94
N ARG A 44 13.77 16.02 -0.12
CA ARG A 44 15.20 16.12 -0.47
C ARG A 44 15.55 17.46 -1.12
N CYS A 45 14.93 18.54 -0.63
CA CYS A 45 15.17 19.88 -1.13
C CYS A 45 16.46 20.40 -0.52
N ALA A 46 17.49 20.65 -1.32
CA ALA A 46 18.65 21.40 -0.92
C ALA A 46 18.29 22.89 -0.82
N ASP A 47 18.74 23.49 0.21
CA ASP A 47 18.72 24.88 0.72
C ASP A 47 18.05 26.03 -0.07
N ASP A 48 18.15 27.13 0.38
CA ASP A 48 17.90 28.59 0.17
C ASP A 48 17.03 29.08 -1.00
N GLU A 49 16.81 28.31 -2.06
CA GLU A 49 16.05 28.75 -3.24
C GLU A 49 14.57 28.33 -3.26
N LEU A 50 14.05 27.79 -2.17
CA LEU A 50 12.65 27.32 -2.10
C LEU A 50 11.64 28.47 -2.02
N LEU A 51 11.99 29.54 -1.32
CA LEU A 51 11.10 30.67 -1.07
C LEU A 51 10.73 31.40 -2.36
N GLY A 52 9.44 31.62 -2.56
CA GLY A 52 8.90 32.28 -3.75
C GLY A 52 8.73 31.41 -4.97
N ARG A 53 9.26 30.18 -4.98
CA ARG A 53 9.04 29.20 -6.06
C ARG A 53 7.70 28.48 -5.91
N SER A 54 7.24 27.85 -6.97
CA SER A 54 5.98 27.11 -6.93
C SER A 54 6.12 25.81 -6.15
N ALA A 55 5.13 25.49 -5.30
CA ALA A 55 5.13 24.29 -4.48
C ALA A 55 5.15 23.01 -5.31
N ILE A 56 4.51 22.99 -6.49
CA ILE A 56 4.44 21.82 -7.39
C ILE A 56 5.83 21.36 -7.86
N GLU A 57 6.79 22.25 -7.96
CA GLU A 57 8.16 21.91 -8.38
C GLU A 57 8.88 20.99 -7.39
N PHE A 58 8.49 21.02 -6.13
CA PHE A 58 9.13 20.25 -5.05
C PHE A 58 8.23 19.13 -4.53
N VAL A 59 6.92 19.37 -4.44
CA VAL A 59 5.95 18.37 -3.97
C VAL A 59 5.62 17.37 -5.09
N HIS A 60 5.83 17.75 -6.37
CA HIS A 60 5.49 16.97 -7.56
C HIS A 60 4.01 16.56 -7.60
N SER A 61 3.14 17.37 -7.02
CA SER A 61 1.69 17.20 -6.98
C SER A 61 0.99 18.55 -7.00
N ASP A 62 -0.16 18.62 -7.66
CA ASP A 62 -1.02 19.79 -7.73
C ASP A 62 -1.98 19.93 -6.54
N CYS A 63 -1.63 19.32 -5.40
CA CYS A 63 -2.49 19.24 -4.22
C CYS A 63 -2.88 20.62 -3.67
N PHE A 64 -2.00 21.63 -3.74
CA PHE A 64 -2.31 22.99 -3.30
C PHE A 64 -3.27 23.69 -4.26
N GLU A 65 -3.07 23.57 -5.55
CA GLU A 65 -3.97 24.10 -6.58
C GLU A 65 -5.38 23.52 -6.40
N ARG A 66 -5.47 22.21 -6.21
CA ARG A 66 -6.75 21.53 -5.95
C ARG A 66 -7.38 22.00 -4.63
N ALA A 67 -6.61 22.20 -3.57
CA ALA A 67 -7.10 22.68 -2.31
C ALA A 67 -7.67 24.09 -2.42
N ILE A 68 -6.97 24.99 -3.10
CA ILE A 68 -7.42 26.36 -3.33
C ILE A 68 -8.70 26.38 -4.18
N ALA A 69 -8.76 25.58 -5.25
CA ALA A 69 -9.95 25.46 -6.09
C ALA A 69 -11.16 24.87 -5.36
N ALA A 70 -10.93 23.97 -4.39
CA ALA A 70 -11.96 23.32 -3.58
C ALA A 70 -12.46 24.15 -2.39
N GLY A 71 -12.00 25.40 -2.24
CA GLY A 71 -12.40 26.27 -1.14
C GLY A 71 -11.46 26.27 0.07
N GLY A 72 -10.24 25.74 -0.11
CA GLY A 72 -9.14 25.94 0.83
C GLY A 72 -8.80 24.79 1.76
N SER A 73 -9.63 23.75 1.85
CA SER A 73 -9.32 22.59 2.69
C SER A 73 -9.33 21.31 1.86
N LEU A 74 -8.25 20.52 1.97
CA LEU A 74 -8.11 19.27 1.25
C LEU A 74 -7.27 18.28 2.07
N MET A 75 -7.67 17.02 2.09
CA MET A 75 -6.84 15.93 2.60
C MET A 75 -6.69 14.89 1.51
N VAL A 76 -5.47 14.64 1.08
CA VAL A 76 -5.16 13.68 0.02
C VAL A 76 -3.97 12.81 0.37
N LYS A 77 -3.92 11.67 -0.27
CA LYS A 77 -2.79 10.77 -0.28
C LYS A 77 -2.23 10.74 -1.69
N GLU A 78 -0.94 10.98 -1.80
CA GLU A 78 -0.21 11.00 -3.07
C GLU A 78 0.90 9.96 -3.05
N ASN A 79 1.14 9.38 -4.20
CA ASN A 79 2.27 8.47 -4.42
C ASN A 79 3.02 8.97 -5.66
N ILE A 80 4.27 9.33 -5.47
CA ILE A 80 5.16 9.82 -6.53
C ILE A 80 6.27 8.77 -6.76
N PRO A 81 6.02 7.75 -7.58
CA PRO A 81 6.95 6.62 -7.77
C PRO A 81 8.31 7.06 -8.29
N GLU A 82 8.37 8.07 -9.14
CA GLU A 82 9.58 8.62 -9.73
C GLU A 82 10.56 9.16 -8.68
N HIS A 83 10.03 9.64 -7.55
CA HIS A 83 10.80 10.15 -6.42
C HIS A 83 10.86 9.17 -5.23
N GLY A 84 10.17 8.03 -5.34
CA GLY A 84 10.12 7.00 -4.31
C GLY A 84 9.47 7.46 -3.01
N ILE A 85 8.56 8.46 -3.09
CA ILE A 85 7.88 9.03 -1.93
C ILE A 85 6.37 8.80 -2.01
N SER A 86 5.80 8.42 -0.88
CA SER A 86 4.35 8.40 -0.66
C SER A 86 4.04 9.25 0.56
N PHE A 87 3.11 10.16 0.43
CA PHE A 87 2.75 11.04 1.54
C PHE A 87 1.24 11.23 1.64
N ARG A 88 0.82 11.59 2.85
CA ARG A 88 -0.51 12.13 3.11
C ARG A 88 -0.36 13.59 3.46
N VAL A 89 -1.16 14.46 2.86
CA VAL A 89 -1.14 15.88 3.14
C VAL A 89 -2.53 16.37 3.52
N GLY A 90 -2.58 17.15 4.60
CA GLY A 90 -3.72 17.96 4.97
C GLY A 90 -3.41 19.41 4.66
N ILE A 91 -4.21 20.07 3.81
CA ILE A 91 -4.05 21.46 3.43
C ILE A 91 -5.23 22.25 3.98
N PHE A 92 -4.97 23.42 4.55
CA PHE A 92 -6.00 24.32 5.09
C PHE A 92 -5.57 25.78 4.96
N PRO A 93 -6.53 26.73 4.82
CA PRO A 93 -6.23 28.15 4.80
C PRO A 93 -5.86 28.66 6.19
N ILE A 94 -4.95 29.64 6.25
CA ILE A 94 -4.69 30.42 7.46
C ILE A 94 -5.53 31.66 7.39
N GLU A 95 -6.48 31.79 8.32
CA GLU A 95 -7.43 32.89 8.35
C GLU A 95 -6.74 34.26 8.42
N GLY A 96 -7.22 35.21 7.61
CA GLY A 96 -6.76 36.59 7.59
C GLY A 96 -5.39 36.82 6.96
N GLN A 97 -4.68 35.80 6.47
CA GLN A 97 -3.33 35.97 5.94
C GLN A 97 -3.20 35.64 4.43
N GLY A 98 -4.24 35.07 3.81
CA GLY A 98 -4.17 34.64 2.42
C GLY A 98 -3.13 33.54 2.16
N LEU A 99 -2.79 32.78 3.19
CA LEU A 99 -1.83 31.70 3.17
C LEU A 99 -2.54 30.36 3.34
N TYR A 100 -1.93 29.32 2.80
CA TYR A 100 -2.37 27.93 2.97
C TYR A 100 -1.25 27.12 3.62
N CYS A 101 -1.62 26.33 4.62
CA CYS A 101 -0.69 25.42 5.30
C CYS A 101 -0.92 23.99 4.81
N GLY A 102 0.14 23.31 4.40
CA GLY A 102 0.16 21.88 4.14
C GLY A 102 0.98 21.15 5.20
N ILE A 103 0.37 20.15 5.84
CA ILE A 103 1.05 19.23 6.75
C ILE A 103 1.22 17.89 6.05
N PHE A 104 2.46 17.50 5.83
CA PHE A 104 2.86 16.29 5.11
C PHE A 104 3.31 15.20 6.06
N ILE A 105 2.76 14.03 5.92
CA ILE A 105 3.13 12.81 6.64
C ILE A 105 3.72 11.84 5.63
N ASP A 106 4.99 11.47 5.81
CA ASP A 106 5.62 10.43 5.03
C ASP A 106 5.03 9.06 5.38
N ILE A 107 4.49 8.37 4.40
CA ILE A 107 3.90 7.04 4.53
C ILE A 107 4.60 6.03 3.60
N SER A 108 5.80 6.34 3.13
CA SER A 108 6.51 5.51 2.14
C SER A 108 6.82 4.11 2.67
N GLU A 109 7.27 4.01 3.92
CA GLU A 109 7.54 2.72 4.57
C GLU A 109 6.25 1.91 4.81
N GLU A 110 5.19 2.59 5.27
CA GLU A 110 3.88 1.97 5.49
C GLU A 110 3.30 1.41 4.19
N GLU A 111 3.37 2.17 3.09
CA GLU A 111 2.89 1.72 1.79
C GLU A 111 3.73 0.58 1.21
N LYS A 112 5.04 0.63 1.40
CA LYS A 112 5.94 -0.46 1.00
C LYS A 112 5.60 -1.75 1.77
N ALA A 113 5.52 -1.69 3.08
CA ALA A 113 5.16 -2.85 3.91
C ALA A 113 3.79 -3.42 3.53
N ARG A 114 2.82 -2.54 3.24
CA ARG A 114 1.49 -2.93 2.79
C ARG A 114 1.52 -3.62 1.42
N LYS A 115 2.35 -3.16 0.50
CA LYS A 115 2.55 -3.78 -0.81
C LYS A 115 3.20 -5.15 -0.65
N ASP A 116 4.30 -5.25 0.09
CA ASP A 116 5.01 -6.49 0.35
C ASP A 116 4.10 -7.54 0.99
N PHE A 117 3.26 -7.13 1.94
CA PHE A 117 2.28 -8.02 2.57
C PHE A 117 1.24 -8.54 1.58
N ARG A 118 0.74 -7.68 0.67
CA ARG A 118 -0.20 -8.10 -0.38
C ARG A 118 0.43 -9.11 -1.35
N GLU A 119 1.67 -8.86 -1.76
CA GLU A 119 2.42 -9.75 -2.65
C GLU A 119 2.67 -11.11 -1.99
N LEU A 120 3.11 -11.12 -0.73
CA LEU A 120 3.31 -12.35 0.04
C LEU A 120 2.00 -13.14 0.17
N ARG A 121 0.90 -12.47 0.46
CA ARG A 121 -0.42 -13.11 0.56
C ARG A 121 -0.85 -13.73 -0.77
N ALA A 122 -0.66 -13.03 -1.88
CA ALA A 122 -0.97 -13.54 -3.22
C ALA A 122 -0.15 -14.78 -3.55
N GLN A 123 1.17 -14.75 -3.32
CA GLN A 123 2.05 -15.90 -3.52
C GLN A 123 1.68 -17.10 -2.64
N THR A 124 1.28 -16.85 -1.39
CA THR A 124 0.87 -17.92 -0.46
C THR A 124 -0.41 -18.60 -0.96
N LEU A 125 -1.38 -17.83 -1.43
CA LEU A 125 -2.61 -18.38 -2.01
C LEU A 125 -2.35 -19.18 -3.27
N GLU A 126 -1.49 -18.70 -4.17
CA GLU A 126 -1.11 -19.40 -5.39
C GLU A 126 -0.45 -20.75 -5.08
N ARG A 127 0.51 -20.77 -4.16
CA ARG A 127 1.14 -22.03 -3.71
C ARG A 127 0.14 -23.00 -3.09
N ALA A 128 -0.80 -22.49 -2.29
CA ALA A 128 -1.84 -23.33 -1.70
C ALA A 128 -2.73 -23.95 -2.79
N HIS A 129 -3.09 -23.20 -3.81
CA HIS A 129 -3.83 -23.73 -4.96
C HIS A 129 -3.06 -24.81 -5.72
N GLU A 130 -1.77 -24.61 -5.95
CA GLU A 130 -0.92 -25.62 -6.59
C GLU A 130 -0.88 -26.94 -5.80
N VAL A 131 -0.71 -26.85 -4.47
CA VAL A 131 -0.67 -28.02 -3.59
C VAL A 131 -2.02 -28.77 -3.63
N ILE A 132 -3.13 -28.04 -3.51
CA ILE A 132 -4.48 -28.61 -3.57
C ILE A 132 -4.71 -29.30 -4.92
N SER A 133 -4.34 -28.64 -6.03
CA SER A 133 -4.49 -29.22 -7.37
C SER A 133 -3.69 -30.51 -7.54
N ARG A 134 -2.45 -30.54 -7.04
CA ARG A 134 -1.62 -31.78 -7.03
C ARG A 134 -2.25 -32.87 -6.21
N GLN A 135 -2.74 -32.55 -5.01
CA GLN A 135 -3.41 -33.53 -4.15
C GLN A 135 -4.67 -34.09 -4.81
N MET A 136 -5.46 -33.25 -5.47
CA MET A 136 -6.65 -33.68 -6.22
C MET A 136 -6.28 -34.61 -7.38
N GLN A 137 -5.23 -34.29 -8.15
CA GLN A 137 -4.74 -35.17 -9.22
C GLN A 137 -4.28 -36.52 -8.69
N THR A 138 -3.51 -36.53 -7.60
CA THR A 138 -3.05 -37.75 -6.94
C THR A 138 -4.23 -38.58 -6.43
N ALA A 139 -5.21 -37.97 -5.81
CA ALA A 139 -6.41 -38.64 -5.33
C ALA A 139 -7.22 -39.29 -6.50
N GLN A 140 -7.36 -38.54 -7.60
CA GLN A 140 -8.01 -39.07 -8.82
C GLN A 140 -7.25 -40.27 -9.41
N GLU A 141 -5.90 -40.22 -9.47
CA GLU A 141 -5.08 -41.32 -9.96
C GLU A 141 -5.19 -42.54 -9.06
N ILE A 142 -5.16 -42.39 -7.74
CA ILE A 142 -5.38 -43.47 -6.78
C ILE A 142 -6.77 -44.07 -6.97
N ALA A 143 -7.82 -43.26 -7.13
CA ALA A 143 -9.17 -43.76 -7.37
C ALA A 143 -9.29 -44.52 -8.67
N ARG A 144 -8.59 -44.09 -9.75
CA ARG A 144 -8.53 -44.78 -11.04
C ARG A 144 -7.85 -46.16 -10.89
N LEU A 145 -6.67 -46.22 -10.27
CA LEU A 145 -5.93 -47.45 -10.03
C LEU A 145 -6.74 -48.43 -9.16
N LEU A 146 -7.39 -47.98 -8.11
CA LEU A 146 -8.27 -48.82 -7.28
C LEU A 146 -9.47 -49.31 -8.08
N GLY A 147 -10.03 -48.50 -8.97
CA GLY A 147 -11.11 -48.90 -9.85
C GLY A 147 -10.68 -49.97 -10.88
N GLU A 148 -9.50 -49.83 -11.48
CA GLU A 148 -8.93 -50.77 -12.39
C GLU A 148 -8.61 -52.11 -11.70
N THR A 149 -7.91 -52.11 -10.57
CA THR A 149 -7.60 -53.33 -9.81
C THR A 149 -8.86 -54.04 -9.32
N THR A 150 -9.89 -53.31 -8.95
CA THR A 150 -11.20 -53.88 -8.57
C THR A 150 -11.88 -54.54 -9.77
N ALA A 151 -11.83 -53.92 -10.95
CA ALA A 151 -12.37 -54.45 -12.18
C ALA A 151 -11.62 -55.73 -12.63
N GLU A 152 -10.29 -55.70 -12.58
CA GLU A 152 -9.45 -56.89 -12.90
C GLU A 152 -9.71 -58.04 -11.93
N THR A 153 -9.79 -57.74 -10.62
CA THR A 153 -10.12 -58.75 -9.61
C THR A 153 -11.50 -59.35 -9.85
N LYS A 154 -12.48 -58.54 -10.24
CA LYS A 154 -13.82 -59.01 -10.58
C LYS A 154 -13.80 -59.92 -11.83
N VAL A 155 -13.02 -59.59 -12.85
CA VAL A 155 -12.86 -60.41 -14.06
C VAL A 155 -12.20 -61.74 -13.73
N LEU A 156 -11.16 -61.76 -12.90
CA LEU A 156 -10.49 -62.99 -12.46
C LEU A 156 -11.42 -63.89 -11.64
N LEU A 157 -12.20 -63.29 -10.73
CA LEU A 157 -13.21 -64.01 -9.97
C LEU A 157 -14.28 -64.66 -10.87
N MET A 158 -14.76 -63.92 -11.86
CA MET A 158 -15.72 -64.46 -12.82
C MET A 158 -15.14 -65.61 -13.66
N LYS A 159 -13.87 -65.51 -14.07
CA LYS A 159 -13.17 -66.61 -14.75
C LYS A 159 -13.04 -67.85 -13.86
N LEU A 160 -12.66 -67.68 -12.61
CA LEU A 160 -12.58 -68.79 -11.64
C LEU A 160 -13.94 -69.46 -11.44
N ILE A 161 -15.00 -68.69 -11.31
CA ILE A 161 -16.35 -69.22 -11.15
C ILE A 161 -16.79 -69.99 -12.42
N SER A 162 -16.45 -69.50 -13.61
CA SER A 162 -16.77 -70.21 -14.84
C SER A 162 -16.05 -71.55 -14.96
N LEU A 163 -14.75 -71.63 -14.63
CA LEU A 163 -13.97 -72.81 -14.60
C LEU A 163 -14.52 -73.85 -13.61
N TYR A 164 -14.90 -73.42 -12.44
CA TYR A 164 -15.48 -74.33 -11.43
C TYR A 164 -16.82 -74.92 -11.87
N ARG A 165 -17.63 -74.18 -12.60
CA ARG A 165 -18.90 -74.64 -13.14
C ARG A 165 -18.72 -75.58 -14.31
N GLU A 166 -17.60 -75.50 -15.05
CA GLU A 166 -17.30 -76.44 -16.11
C GLU A 166 -16.80 -77.81 -15.58
N GLU A 167 -16.03 -77.82 -14.48
CA GLU A 167 -15.64 -79.01 -13.77
C GLU A 167 -16.79 -79.77 -13.13
N GLU A 168 -17.83 -79.10 -12.63
CA GLU A 168 -19.01 -79.79 -12.09
C GLU A 168 -19.94 -80.41 -13.15
N ARG A 169 -19.70 -80.08 -14.44
CA ARG A 169 -20.50 -80.58 -15.55
C ARG A 169 -19.85 -81.71 -16.31
N SER A 170 -18.62 -82.12 -15.95
CA SER A 170 -17.90 -83.25 -16.57
C SER A 170 -17.94 -84.48 -15.71
#